data_889a602d9f2c6d6929289f23f8b70d77
#
_entry.id   889a602d9f2c6d6929289f23f8b70d77
#
_cell.length_a   1.000
_cell.length_b   1.000
_cell.length_c   1.000
_cell.angle_alpha   90.00
_cell.angle_beta   90.00
_cell.angle_gamma   90.00
#
_symmetry.space_group_name_H-M   'P 1'
#
loop_
_entity.id
_entity.type
_entity.pdbx_description
1 polymer ?
#
loop_
_entity_poly.entity_id
_entity_poly.type
_entity_poly.pdbx_seq_one_letter_code
_entity_poly.pdbx_strand_id
1 'polypeptide(L)'
;MTPLKPSDLVLTPTHLRFLGRRFPCARGRCGLTKAKREGDGATPRGVHRVVGMLYRPDRVAPPANWAVPIGPSDLWSDDPGHEDYNQMVRAPYPHGHERLRRADPLYDLVLITDWNWPRAVRGHGSAIFVHQWRKPRHPTEGCVALRRDHLHWIAERLTPGARLVVR
;
A
#
# COMPACT_ATOMS: atom_id res chain seq x y z
N MET A 1 24.03 -3.86 -2.35
CA MET A 1 22.76 -3.20 -1.91
C MET A 1 22.78 -1.73 -2.31
N THR A 2 21.74 -1.25 -2.97
CA THR A 2 21.64 0.18 -3.33
C THR A 2 21.60 1.02 -2.05
N PRO A 3 22.45 2.07 -1.92
CA PRO A 3 22.46 2.89 -0.71
C PRO A 3 21.09 3.56 -0.48
N LEU A 4 20.76 3.76 0.79
CA LEU A 4 19.56 4.46 1.21
C LEU A 4 19.68 5.96 0.92
N LYS A 5 18.58 6.55 0.48
CA LYS A 5 18.43 8.00 0.27
C LYS A 5 17.51 8.60 1.34
N PRO A 6 17.66 9.88 1.69
CA PRO A 6 16.71 10.55 2.58
C PRO A 6 15.26 10.48 2.10
N SER A 7 15.05 10.46 0.79
CA SER A 7 13.74 10.35 0.12
C SER A 7 13.17 8.92 0.06
N ASP A 8 13.86 7.92 0.62
CA ASP A 8 13.32 6.57 0.71
C ASP A 8 12.40 6.45 1.92
N LEU A 9 11.29 5.77 1.71
CA LEU A 9 10.47 5.22 2.79
C LEU A 9 11.17 3.96 3.30
N VAL A 10 11.68 3.95 4.53
CA VAL A 10 12.39 2.78 5.07
C VAL A 10 11.56 2.15 6.17
N LEU A 11 10.96 0.99 5.87
CA LEU A 11 10.22 0.19 6.84
C LEU A 11 11.16 -0.71 7.61
N THR A 12 11.08 -0.62 8.92
CA THR A 12 11.69 -1.53 9.88
C THR A 12 10.60 -2.29 10.65
N PRO A 13 10.93 -3.29 11.46
CA PRO A 13 9.91 -3.99 12.25
C PRO A 13 9.04 -3.10 13.15
N THR A 14 9.51 -1.91 13.54
CA THR A 14 8.84 -1.07 14.54
C THR A 14 8.36 0.29 14.03
N HIS A 15 8.90 0.80 12.93
CA HIS A 15 8.59 2.14 12.41
C HIS A 15 8.92 2.31 10.93
N LEU A 16 8.33 3.32 10.33
CA LEU A 16 8.69 3.83 9.02
C LEU A 16 9.54 5.09 9.16
N ARG A 17 10.60 5.21 8.37
CA ARG A 17 11.44 6.41 8.29
C ARG A 17 11.26 7.09 6.94
N PHE A 18 11.17 8.42 6.95
CA PHE A 18 11.12 9.22 5.74
C PHE A 18 11.58 10.66 6.04
N LEU A 19 12.44 11.23 5.20
CA LEU A 19 12.99 12.60 5.35
C LEU A 19 13.49 12.89 6.78
N GLY A 20 14.25 11.97 7.35
CA GLY A 20 14.82 12.09 8.70
C GLY A 20 13.84 11.87 9.86
N ARG A 21 12.54 11.72 9.60
CA ARG A 21 11.51 11.46 10.62
C ARG A 21 11.24 9.97 10.80
N ARG A 22 10.74 9.62 11.99
CA ARG A 22 10.27 8.26 12.33
C ARG A 22 8.79 8.31 12.60
N PHE A 23 8.06 7.37 12.02
CA PHE A 23 6.61 7.25 12.14
C PHE A 23 6.26 5.87 12.71
N PRO A 24 5.52 5.81 13.83
CA PRO A 24 4.93 4.54 14.26
C PRO A 24 4.08 3.97 13.13
N CYS A 25 4.21 2.69 12.88
CA CYS A 25 3.46 2.00 11.81
C CYS A 25 3.02 0.61 12.24
N ALA A 26 2.09 0.06 11.48
CA ALA A 26 1.74 -1.35 11.48
C ALA A 26 2.20 -1.98 10.17
N ARG A 27 2.39 -3.29 10.19
CA ARG A 27 2.77 -4.14 9.06
C ARG A 27 2.00 -5.45 9.14
N GLY A 28 2.26 -6.35 8.22
CA GLY A 28 1.63 -7.67 8.22
C GLY A 28 1.72 -8.36 9.58
N ARG A 29 0.63 -8.99 10.02
CA ARG A 29 0.53 -9.70 11.31
C ARG A 29 1.58 -10.80 11.48
N CYS A 30 2.01 -11.41 10.37
CA CYS A 30 3.07 -12.43 10.34
C CYS A 30 4.48 -11.84 10.10
N GLY A 31 4.65 -10.52 10.24
CA GLY A 31 5.95 -9.86 10.16
C GLY A 31 6.41 -9.56 8.73
N LEU A 32 7.73 -9.63 8.52
CA LEU A 32 8.37 -9.36 7.24
C LEU A 32 8.88 -10.68 6.63
N THR A 33 8.68 -10.90 5.32
CA THR A 33 9.06 -12.14 4.65
C THR A 33 9.85 -11.90 3.37
N LYS A 34 10.75 -12.83 3.03
CA LYS A 34 11.41 -12.90 1.71
C LYS A 34 10.67 -13.84 0.76
N ALA A 35 9.76 -14.66 1.27
CA ALA A 35 9.01 -15.66 0.52
C ALA A 35 7.50 -15.37 0.60
N LYS A 36 7.11 -14.18 0.12
CA LYS A 36 5.74 -13.70 0.14
C LYS A 36 4.80 -14.62 -0.65
N ARG A 37 3.64 -14.93 -0.06
CA ARG A 37 2.54 -15.66 -0.68
C ARG A 37 1.21 -14.94 -0.42
N GLU A 38 0.23 -15.19 -1.29
CA GLU A 38 -1.13 -14.71 -1.07
C GLU A 38 -1.67 -15.26 0.26
N GLY A 39 -2.30 -14.40 1.06
CA GLY A 39 -2.92 -14.80 2.33
C GLY A 39 -1.97 -15.12 3.49
N ASP A 40 -0.64 -14.95 3.34
CA ASP A 40 0.34 -15.27 4.40
C ASP A 40 0.40 -14.25 5.55
N GLY A 41 -0.30 -13.13 5.43
CA GLY A 41 -0.32 -12.07 6.44
C GLY A 41 1.02 -11.38 6.67
N ALA A 42 1.98 -11.49 5.77
CA ALA A 42 3.32 -10.92 5.92
C ALA A 42 3.58 -9.78 4.92
N THR A 43 4.40 -8.82 5.30
CA THR A 43 4.87 -7.74 4.42
C THR A 43 6.14 -8.19 3.69
N PRO A 44 6.19 -8.08 2.35
CA PRO A 44 7.36 -8.52 1.59
C PRO A 44 8.57 -7.64 1.84
N ARG A 45 9.73 -8.26 2.11
CA ARG A 45 11.03 -7.59 2.17
C ARG A 45 11.51 -7.23 0.78
N GLY A 46 12.26 -6.16 0.67
CA GLY A 46 12.87 -5.73 -0.58
C GLY A 46 12.75 -4.23 -0.81
N VAL A 47 13.01 -3.84 -2.03
CA VAL A 47 12.86 -2.45 -2.50
C VAL A 47 11.68 -2.42 -3.45
N HIS A 48 10.63 -1.71 -3.07
CA HIS A 48 9.43 -1.50 -3.87
C HIS A 48 9.34 -0.03 -4.28
N ARG A 49 8.67 0.26 -5.38
CA ARG A 49 8.40 1.64 -5.80
C ARG A 49 6.94 1.98 -5.50
N VAL A 50 6.71 3.21 -5.07
CA VAL A 50 5.36 3.76 -5.01
C VAL A 50 4.98 4.19 -6.43
N VAL A 51 4.04 3.46 -7.04
CA VAL A 51 3.65 3.62 -8.44
C VAL A 51 2.29 4.30 -8.61
N GLY A 52 1.55 4.49 -7.53
CA GLY A 52 0.26 5.18 -7.55
C GLY A 52 -0.10 5.76 -6.19
N MET A 53 -0.94 6.77 -6.22
CA MET A 53 -1.56 7.39 -5.05
C MET A 53 -3.04 7.55 -5.32
N LEU A 54 -3.88 6.92 -4.50
CA LEU A 54 -5.33 7.01 -4.61
C LEU A 54 -5.89 7.75 -3.39
N TYR A 55 -6.95 8.53 -3.57
CA TYR A 55 -7.59 9.24 -2.47
C TYR A 55 -9.11 9.26 -2.59
N ARG A 56 -9.79 9.39 -1.48
CA ARG A 56 -11.27 9.55 -1.40
C ARG A 56 -11.64 11.02 -1.57
N PRO A 57 -12.12 11.44 -2.76
CA PRO A 57 -12.36 12.86 -3.04
C PRO A 57 -13.49 13.48 -2.22
N ASP A 58 -14.38 12.66 -1.66
CA ASP A 58 -15.45 13.06 -0.76
C ASP A 58 -15.00 13.23 0.70
N ARG A 59 -13.75 12.89 1.04
CA ARG A 59 -13.23 12.90 2.42
C ARG A 59 -11.92 13.65 2.60
N VAL A 60 -11.09 13.69 1.57
CA VAL A 60 -9.76 14.32 1.62
C VAL A 60 -9.48 15.10 0.34
N ALA A 61 -8.75 16.19 0.45
CA ALA A 61 -8.19 16.88 -0.70
C ALA A 61 -7.04 16.05 -1.30
N PRO A 62 -6.76 16.15 -2.61
CA PRO A 62 -5.63 15.45 -3.23
C PRO A 62 -4.32 15.88 -2.57
N PRO A 63 -3.52 14.95 -2.01
CA PRO A 63 -2.26 15.31 -1.33
C PRO A 63 -1.17 15.78 -2.29
N ALA A 64 -1.27 15.38 -3.55
CA ALA A 64 -0.32 15.73 -4.60
C ALA A 64 -1.04 15.77 -5.96
N ASN A 65 -0.43 16.44 -6.94
CA ASN A 65 -0.99 16.59 -8.29
C ASN A 65 -1.09 15.27 -9.09
N TRP A 66 -0.38 14.24 -8.66
CA TRP A 66 -0.43 12.90 -9.28
C TRP A 66 -1.37 11.92 -8.54
N ALA A 67 -2.04 12.38 -7.50
CA ALA A 67 -3.05 11.59 -6.81
C ALA A 67 -4.31 11.43 -7.65
N VAL A 68 -4.86 10.21 -7.70
CA VAL A 68 -6.03 9.84 -8.50
C VAL A 68 -7.23 9.58 -7.58
N PRO A 69 -8.39 10.18 -7.85
CA PRO A 69 -9.58 9.97 -7.02
C PRO A 69 -10.11 8.53 -7.16
N ILE A 70 -10.49 7.94 -6.03
CA ILE A 70 -11.17 6.63 -6.00
C ILE A 70 -12.63 6.82 -6.42
N GLY A 71 -13.02 6.16 -7.50
CA GLY A 71 -14.40 6.10 -7.97
C GLY A 71 -15.25 5.09 -7.22
N PRO A 72 -16.59 5.17 -7.35
CA PRO A 72 -17.51 4.27 -6.64
C PRO A 72 -17.41 2.81 -7.08
N SER A 73 -16.93 2.54 -8.28
CA SER A 73 -16.81 1.20 -8.86
C SER A 73 -15.38 0.65 -8.83
N ASP A 74 -14.42 1.39 -8.26
CA ASP A 74 -13.02 0.97 -8.26
C ASP A 74 -12.77 -0.15 -7.24
N LEU A 75 -12.16 -1.23 -7.74
CA LEU A 75 -11.84 -2.45 -7.02
C LEU A 75 -10.38 -2.83 -7.29
N TRP A 76 -9.82 -3.69 -6.43
CA TRP A 76 -8.52 -4.32 -6.66
C TRP A 76 -8.67 -5.82 -6.65
N SER A 77 -8.33 -6.50 -7.75
CA SER A 77 -8.42 -7.95 -7.87
C SER A 77 -7.36 -8.64 -6.99
N ASP A 78 -7.79 -9.57 -6.17
CA ASP A 78 -6.95 -10.39 -5.30
C ASP A 78 -7.13 -11.90 -5.53
N ASP A 79 -7.80 -12.27 -6.62
CA ASP A 79 -8.03 -13.66 -7.01
C ASP A 79 -6.83 -14.22 -7.80
N PRO A 80 -5.99 -15.08 -7.19
CA PRO A 80 -4.82 -15.64 -7.87
C PRO A 80 -5.16 -16.60 -9.01
N GLY A 81 -6.43 -16.98 -9.14
CA GLY A 81 -6.93 -17.82 -10.25
C GLY A 81 -7.24 -17.04 -11.53
N HIS A 82 -7.32 -15.72 -11.46
CA HIS A 82 -7.76 -14.89 -12.58
C HIS A 82 -6.61 -14.10 -13.24
N GLU A 83 -6.78 -13.75 -14.52
CA GLU A 83 -5.77 -12.99 -15.28
C GLU A 83 -5.58 -11.54 -14.77
N ASP A 84 -6.62 -10.95 -14.19
CA ASP A 84 -6.58 -9.62 -13.58
C ASP A 84 -5.98 -9.62 -12.16
N TYR A 85 -5.41 -10.74 -11.69
CA TYR A 85 -4.81 -10.81 -10.37
C TYR A 85 -3.83 -9.67 -10.10
N ASN A 86 -3.99 -9.02 -8.94
CA ASN A 86 -3.20 -7.88 -8.49
C ASN A 86 -3.29 -6.67 -9.44
N GLN A 87 -4.46 -6.43 -10.01
CA GLN A 87 -4.74 -5.28 -10.86
C GLN A 87 -5.95 -4.50 -10.34
N MET A 88 -5.99 -3.21 -10.69
CA MET A 88 -7.18 -2.40 -10.51
C MET A 88 -8.25 -2.81 -11.52
N VAL A 89 -9.45 -3.11 -11.04
CA VAL A 89 -10.61 -3.50 -11.86
C VAL A 89 -11.82 -2.67 -11.46
N ARG A 90 -12.92 -2.80 -12.20
CA ARG A 90 -14.16 -2.06 -11.94
C ARG A 90 -15.35 -2.99 -11.76
N ALA A 91 -16.25 -2.60 -10.87
CA ALA A 91 -17.54 -3.27 -10.71
C ALA A 91 -18.44 -3.07 -11.98
N PRO A 92 -19.24 -4.09 -12.39
CA PRO A 92 -19.35 -5.40 -11.73
C PRO A 92 -18.16 -6.31 -12.03
N TYR A 93 -17.63 -6.99 -11.01
CA TYR A 93 -16.48 -7.89 -11.12
C TYR A 93 -16.76 -9.14 -10.28
N PRO A 94 -16.89 -10.34 -10.88
CA PRO A 94 -17.40 -11.53 -10.22
C PRO A 94 -16.33 -12.34 -9.46
N HIS A 95 -15.04 -11.97 -9.58
CA HIS A 95 -13.91 -12.66 -8.95
C HIS A 95 -13.52 -12.02 -7.63
N GLY A 96 -12.62 -12.65 -6.86
CA GLY A 96 -12.10 -12.13 -5.60
C GLY A 96 -11.51 -10.72 -5.75
N HIS A 97 -11.90 -9.80 -4.87
CA HIS A 97 -11.45 -8.42 -4.94
C HIS A 97 -11.61 -7.66 -3.61
N GLU A 98 -10.83 -6.60 -3.47
CA GLU A 98 -11.03 -5.60 -2.44
C GLU A 98 -11.76 -4.37 -2.99
N ARG A 99 -12.65 -3.79 -2.18
CA ARG A 99 -13.25 -2.49 -2.48
C ARG A 99 -12.28 -1.38 -2.13
N LEU A 100 -11.95 -0.51 -3.07
CA LEU A 100 -11.15 0.67 -2.82
C LEU A 100 -11.98 1.78 -2.15
N ARG A 101 -13.24 1.95 -2.57
CA ARG A 101 -14.19 2.88 -1.92
C ARG A 101 -14.87 2.20 -0.73
N ARG A 102 -14.22 2.29 0.43
CA ARG A 102 -14.66 1.66 1.69
C ARG A 102 -15.57 2.58 2.51
N ALA A 103 -16.42 1.98 3.37
CA ALA A 103 -17.19 2.72 4.36
C ALA A 103 -16.30 3.24 5.51
N ASP A 104 -15.29 2.44 5.91
CA ASP A 104 -14.28 2.84 6.89
C ASP A 104 -13.20 3.74 6.25
N PRO A 105 -12.35 4.43 7.05
CA PRO A 105 -11.36 5.37 6.53
C PRO A 105 -10.03 4.73 6.09
N LEU A 106 -9.91 3.40 6.08
CA LEU A 106 -8.63 2.73 5.81
C LEU A 106 -8.01 3.15 4.48
N TYR A 107 -8.84 3.29 3.44
CA TYR A 107 -8.44 3.66 2.08
C TYR A 107 -8.83 5.09 1.70
N ASP A 108 -8.97 6.00 2.67
CA ASP A 108 -9.14 7.42 2.37
C ASP A 108 -7.93 7.98 1.61
N LEU A 109 -6.76 7.39 1.85
CA LEU A 109 -5.53 7.64 1.13
C LEU A 109 -4.73 6.33 1.03
N VAL A 110 -4.32 5.96 -0.18
CA VAL A 110 -3.60 4.71 -0.48
C VAL A 110 -2.40 5.01 -1.36
N LEU A 111 -1.24 4.51 -0.96
CA LEU A 111 -0.06 4.44 -1.83
C LEU A 111 0.05 3.02 -2.38
N ILE A 112 0.08 2.89 -3.69
CA ILE A 112 0.22 1.60 -4.39
C ILE A 112 1.70 1.31 -4.57
N THR A 113 2.14 0.11 -4.19
CA THR A 113 3.50 -0.35 -4.47
C THR A 113 3.55 -1.24 -5.71
N ASP A 114 4.73 -1.36 -6.31
CA ASP A 114 4.98 -2.25 -7.45
C ASP A 114 5.22 -3.71 -7.06
N TRP A 115 4.91 -4.11 -5.81
CA TRP A 115 5.01 -5.50 -5.43
C TRP A 115 4.12 -6.36 -6.34
N ASN A 116 4.74 -7.34 -6.99
CA ASN A 116 4.05 -8.27 -7.90
C ASN A 116 3.19 -7.56 -8.97
N TRP A 117 3.65 -6.43 -9.46
CA TRP A 117 2.95 -5.57 -10.41
C TRP A 117 3.97 -4.92 -11.37
N PRO A 118 3.64 -4.63 -12.64
CA PRO A 118 2.34 -4.79 -13.30
C PRO A 118 2.05 -6.20 -13.83
N ARG A 119 3.04 -7.08 -13.87
CA ARG A 119 2.90 -8.47 -14.34
C ARG A 119 2.90 -9.40 -13.14
N ALA A 120 1.71 -9.71 -12.66
CA ALA A 120 1.55 -10.49 -11.45
C ALA A 120 1.89 -11.97 -11.67
N VAL A 121 2.70 -12.51 -10.76
CA VAL A 121 2.89 -13.96 -10.61
C VAL A 121 1.82 -14.46 -9.64
N ARG A 122 1.02 -15.43 -10.08
CA ARG A 122 -0.10 -15.98 -9.30
C ARG A 122 0.36 -16.50 -7.94
N GLY A 123 -0.36 -16.12 -6.89
CA GLY A 123 -0.08 -16.57 -5.53
C GLY A 123 1.09 -15.87 -4.82
N HIS A 124 1.78 -14.90 -5.45
CA HIS A 124 2.89 -14.17 -4.84
C HIS A 124 2.44 -12.95 -4.01
N GLY A 125 1.15 -12.82 -3.77
CA GLY A 125 0.56 -11.73 -3.00
C GLY A 125 0.08 -10.58 -3.86
N SER A 126 -0.95 -9.90 -3.38
CA SER A 126 -1.64 -8.78 -4.03
C SER A 126 -1.81 -7.61 -3.06
N ALA A 127 -2.14 -6.43 -3.60
CA ALA A 127 -2.57 -5.27 -2.83
C ALA A 127 -1.60 -4.90 -1.68
N ILE A 128 -0.29 -4.88 -1.93
CA ILE A 128 0.68 -4.40 -0.93
C ILE A 128 0.72 -2.87 -1.00
N PHE A 129 -0.12 -2.26 -0.18
CA PHE A 129 -0.32 -0.82 -0.12
C PHE A 129 0.30 -0.19 1.14
N VAL A 130 0.38 1.14 1.13
CA VAL A 130 0.56 1.94 2.34
C VAL A 130 -0.73 2.72 2.56
N HIS A 131 -1.37 2.55 3.71
CA HIS A 131 -2.67 3.13 3.99
C HIS A 131 -2.83 3.58 5.46
N GLN A 132 -4.00 4.10 5.83
CA GLN A 132 -4.30 4.47 7.20
C GLN A 132 -4.55 3.21 8.05
N TRP A 133 -4.05 3.19 9.28
CA TRP A 133 -4.35 2.08 10.19
C TRP A 133 -5.78 2.15 10.76
N ARG A 134 -6.29 1.01 11.15
CA ARG A 134 -7.62 0.90 11.79
C ARG A 134 -7.62 1.51 13.19
N LYS A 135 -6.57 1.23 13.95
CA LYS A 135 -6.23 1.77 15.27
C LYS A 135 -4.70 1.70 15.44
N PRO A 136 -4.13 2.41 16.41
CA PRO A 136 -2.69 2.45 16.59
C PRO A 136 -2.03 1.08 16.58
N ARG A 137 -1.10 0.88 15.64
CA ARG A 137 -0.30 -0.35 15.46
C ARG A 137 -1.09 -1.63 15.19
N HIS A 138 -2.36 -1.52 14.80
CA HIS A 138 -3.16 -2.70 14.44
C HIS A 138 -2.56 -3.39 13.21
N PRO A 139 -2.21 -4.69 13.30
CA PRO A 139 -1.57 -5.41 12.20
C PRO A 139 -2.45 -5.49 10.96
N THR A 140 -1.81 -5.68 9.80
CA THR A 140 -2.45 -5.84 8.50
C THR A 140 -2.27 -7.26 7.95
N GLU A 141 -2.87 -7.53 6.79
CA GLU A 141 -2.65 -8.78 6.05
C GLU A 141 -1.39 -8.74 5.15
N GLY A 142 -0.60 -7.66 5.23
CA GLY A 142 0.64 -7.49 4.46
C GLY A 142 0.95 -6.05 4.11
N CYS A 143 -0.03 -5.17 4.13
CA CYS A 143 0.15 -3.73 3.91
C CYS A 143 0.96 -3.07 5.03
N VAL A 144 1.44 -1.86 4.75
CA VAL A 144 1.99 -0.95 5.74
C VAL A 144 0.90 0.05 6.12
N ALA A 145 0.66 0.25 7.42
CA ALA A 145 -0.38 1.16 7.87
C ALA A 145 0.17 2.20 8.85
N LEU A 146 -0.32 3.43 8.73
CA LEU A 146 0.14 4.61 9.45
C LEU A 146 -1.03 5.38 10.05
N ARG A 147 -0.75 6.22 11.04
CA ARG A 147 -1.69 7.24 11.51
C ARG A 147 -2.05 8.18 10.35
N ARG A 148 -3.30 8.62 10.29
CA ARG A 148 -3.84 9.45 9.21
C ARG A 148 -2.97 10.64 8.87
N ASP A 149 -2.63 11.48 9.86
CA ASP A 149 -1.83 12.68 9.66
C ASP A 149 -0.39 12.39 9.22
N HIS A 150 0.20 11.30 9.70
CA HIS A 150 1.52 10.84 9.27
C HIS A 150 1.52 10.42 7.79
N LEU A 151 0.50 9.65 7.39
CA LEU A 151 0.35 9.23 6.00
C LEU A 151 0.15 10.42 5.07
N HIS A 152 -0.69 11.39 5.45
CA HIS A 152 -0.90 12.61 4.67
C HIS A 152 0.38 13.43 4.54
N TRP A 153 1.09 13.64 5.66
CA TRP A 153 2.37 14.37 5.65
C TRP A 153 3.39 13.72 4.70
N ILE A 154 3.45 12.39 4.68
CA ILE A 154 4.31 11.62 3.77
C ILE A 154 3.84 11.81 2.32
N ALA A 155 2.56 11.62 2.05
CA ALA A 155 1.99 11.67 0.71
C ALA A 155 2.21 13.02 0.01
N GLU A 156 2.08 14.13 0.75
CA GLU A 156 2.35 15.49 0.26
C GLU A 156 3.80 15.71 -0.20
N ARG A 157 4.73 14.87 0.26
CA ARG A 157 6.19 15.00 0.02
C ARG A 157 6.76 13.89 -0.84
N LEU A 158 5.91 12.92 -1.23
CA LEU A 158 6.32 11.83 -2.11
C LEU A 158 6.33 12.26 -3.57
N THR A 159 7.32 11.76 -4.29
CA THR A 159 7.36 11.81 -5.75
C THR A 159 7.01 10.45 -6.35
N PRO A 160 6.42 10.39 -7.56
CA PRO A 160 6.20 9.12 -8.26
C PRO A 160 7.50 8.31 -8.36
N GLY A 161 7.41 7.01 -8.10
CA GLY A 161 8.56 6.10 -8.11
C GLY A 161 9.45 6.15 -6.87
N ALA A 162 9.07 6.89 -5.82
CA ALA A 162 9.75 6.87 -4.53
C ALA A 162 9.89 5.43 -4.01
N ARG A 163 11.03 5.10 -3.39
CA ARG A 163 11.30 3.73 -2.94
C ARG A 163 10.73 3.49 -1.55
N LEU A 164 10.04 2.37 -1.39
CA LEU A 164 9.72 1.75 -0.10
C LEU A 164 10.72 0.60 0.13
N VAL A 165 11.63 0.78 1.05
CA VAL A 165 12.65 -0.20 1.42
C VAL A 165 12.22 -0.93 2.66
N VAL A 166 11.89 -2.22 2.53
CA VAL A 166 11.44 -3.10 3.63
C VAL A 166 12.59 -4.00 4.06
N ARG A 167 13.02 -3.89 5.35
CA ARG A 167 14.18 -4.61 5.88
C ARG A 167 14.07 -5.02 7.35
#